data_03c48700d6bf85145c5a680f6b49a0d0
#
_entry.id   03c48700d6bf85145c5a680f6b49a0d0
#
_cell.length_a   1.000
_cell.length_b   1.000
_cell.length_c   1.000
_cell.angle_alpha   90.00
_cell.angle_beta   90.00
_cell.angle_gamma   90.00
#
_symmetry.space_group_name_H-M   'P 1'
#
loop_
_entity.id
_entity.type
_entity.pdbx_description
1 polymer ?
#
loop_
_entity_poly.entity_id
_entity_poly.type
_entity_poly.pdbx_seq_one_letter_code
_entity_poly.pdbx_strand_id
1 'polypeptide(L)'
;MIENKIELLIKNSNSLENVKSTFGMGTFKRCNALNLTLRNINANVEKINHCIDIIKNNSSIFSNFRGNNLLTTAVNLSMQPNPEESFNDIMIIYGKLKNYFLNN
;
A
#
# COMPACT_ATOMS: atom_id res chain seq x y z
N MET A 1 13.95 -20.13 6.62
CA MET A 1 13.38 -21.44 6.27
C MET A 1 11.98 -21.27 5.74
N ILE A 2 11.55 -22.18 4.87
CA ILE A 2 10.24 -22.11 4.22
C ILE A 2 9.09 -22.13 5.23
N GLU A 3 9.21 -22.94 6.29
CA GLU A 3 8.17 -23.01 7.31
C GLU A 3 7.94 -21.68 8.01
N ASN A 4 9.02 -20.94 8.27
CA ASN A 4 8.92 -19.61 8.86
C ASN A 4 8.25 -18.63 7.90
N LYS A 5 8.49 -18.78 6.60
CA LYS A 5 7.82 -17.96 5.58
C LYS A 5 6.34 -18.26 5.49
N ILE A 6 5.95 -19.54 5.62
CA ILE A 6 4.54 -19.92 5.61
C ILE A 6 3.83 -19.31 6.83
N GLU A 7 4.43 -19.42 8.01
CA GLU A 7 3.87 -18.81 9.22
C GLU A 7 3.73 -17.30 9.08
N LEU A 8 4.74 -16.64 8.54
CA LEU A 8 4.70 -15.20 8.32
C LEU A 8 3.64 -14.81 7.30
N LEU A 9 3.49 -15.59 6.23
CA LEU A 9 2.46 -15.36 5.23
C LEU A 9 1.06 -15.44 5.84
N ILE A 10 0.80 -16.47 6.67
CA ILE A 10 -0.48 -16.61 7.33
C ILE A 10 -0.73 -15.43 8.26
N LYS A 11 0.27 -15.05 9.04
CA LYS A 11 0.17 -13.92 9.96
C LYS A 11 -0.11 -12.62 9.21
N ASN A 12 0.62 -12.36 8.12
CA ASN A 12 0.41 -11.16 7.32
C ASN A 12 -0.97 -11.17 6.64
N SER A 13 -1.41 -12.33 6.14
CA SER A 13 -2.73 -12.45 5.55
C SER A 13 -3.82 -12.13 6.56
N ASN A 14 -3.70 -12.66 7.78
CA ASN A 14 -4.65 -12.39 8.85
C ASN A 14 -4.63 -10.92 9.27
N SER A 15 -3.45 -10.32 9.34
CA SER A 15 -3.33 -8.90 9.68
C SER A 15 -4.00 -8.01 8.65
N LEU A 16 -3.84 -8.32 7.35
CA LEU A 16 -4.44 -7.51 6.29
C LEU A 16 -5.96 -7.59 6.27
N GLU A 17 -6.56 -8.65 6.85
CA GLU A 17 -8.01 -8.70 7.02
C GLU A 17 -8.54 -7.59 7.94
N ASN A 18 -7.68 -7.06 8.82
CA ASN A 18 -8.05 -6.02 9.76
C ASN A 18 -7.78 -4.60 9.24
N VAL A 19 -7.22 -4.49 8.04
CA VAL A 19 -6.97 -3.18 7.40
C VAL A 19 -8.31 -2.62 6.93
N LYS A 20 -8.55 -1.34 7.19
CA LYS A 20 -9.81 -0.69 6.80
C LYS A 20 -9.87 -0.47 5.30
N SER A 21 -11.09 -0.34 4.77
CA SER A 21 -11.34 0.03 3.37
C SER A 21 -10.78 -0.96 2.33
N THR A 22 -10.76 -2.26 2.68
CA THR A 22 -10.25 -3.30 1.78
C THR A 22 -11.36 -4.19 1.22
N PHE A 23 -12.59 -3.73 1.28
CA PHE A 23 -13.73 -4.48 0.78
C PHE A 23 -13.54 -4.83 -0.70
N GLY A 24 -13.76 -6.11 -1.03
CA GLY A 24 -13.65 -6.57 -2.41
C GLY A 24 -12.24 -6.81 -2.91
N MET A 25 -11.24 -6.72 -2.05
CA MET A 25 -9.83 -6.79 -2.44
C MET A 25 -9.12 -8.07 -2.01
N GLY A 26 -9.82 -9.20 -1.91
CA GLY A 26 -9.26 -10.46 -1.40
C GLY A 26 -7.98 -10.90 -2.08
N THR A 27 -7.94 -10.87 -3.42
CA THR A 27 -6.75 -11.24 -4.18
C THR A 27 -5.59 -10.29 -3.90
N PHE A 28 -5.88 -8.99 -3.85
CA PHE A 28 -4.85 -7.98 -3.58
C PHE A 28 -4.31 -8.11 -2.16
N LYS A 29 -5.14 -8.51 -1.19
CA LYS A 29 -4.66 -8.77 0.17
C LYS A 29 -3.64 -9.89 0.18
N ARG A 30 -3.91 -10.98 -0.53
CA ARG A 30 -2.98 -12.12 -0.61
C ARG A 30 -1.67 -11.73 -1.29
N CYS A 31 -1.73 -10.99 -2.37
CA CYS A 31 -0.55 -10.52 -3.07
C CYS A 31 0.30 -9.60 -2.18
N ASN A 32 -0.35 -8.73 -1.43
CA ASN A 32 0.36 -7.82 -0.53
C ASN A 32 0.93 -8.55 0.68
N ALA A 33 0.23 -9.56 1.21
CA ALA A 33 0.75 -10.42 2.26
C ALA A 33 2.01 -11.16 1.79
N LEU A 34 1.99 -11.65 0.56
CA LEU A 34 3.16 -12.32 -0.03
C LEU A 34 4.33 -11.36 -0.19
N ASN A 35 4.07 -10.15 -0.67
CA ASN A 35 5.11 -9.12 -0.82
C ASN A 35 5.80 -8.83 0.51
N LEU A 36 5.02 -8.61 1.57
CA LEU A 36 5.57 -8.38 2.91
C LEU A 36 6.38 -9.58 3.39
N THR A 37 5.85 -10.78 3.18
CA THR A 37 6.50 -12.01 3.62
C THR A 37 7.84 -12.23 2.94
N LEU A 38 7.92 -12.00 1.63
CA LEU A 38 9.17 -12.14 0.89
C LEU A 38 10.23 -11.15 1.36
N ARG A 39 9.83 -10.04 1.94
CA ARG A 39 10.73 -9.02 2.50
C ARG A 39 10.98 -9.22 3.99
N ASN A 40 10.46 -10.29 4.59
CA ASN A 40 10.55 -10.57 6.03
C ASN A 40 9.97 -9.45 6.89
N ILE A 41 8.88 -8.85 6.45
CA ILE A 41 8.23 -7.74 7.14
C ILE A 41 6.88 -8.21 7.70
N ASN A 42 6.62 -7.89 8.96
CA ASN A 42 5.31 -8.07 9.59
C ASN A 42 4.41 -6.90 9.18
N ALA A 43 3.19 -7.22 8.74
CA ALA A 43 2.20 -6.18 8.43
C ALA A 43 1.89 -5.35 9.69
N ASN A 44 1.98 -4.05 9.57
CA ASN A 44 1.61 -3.13 10.64
C ASN A 44 0.28 -2.49 10.27
N VAL A 45 -0.81 -3.01 10.83
CA VAL A 45 -2.17 -2.59 10.49
C VAL A 45 -2.38 -1.10 10.75
N GLU A 46 -1.91 -0.60 11.89
CA GLU A 46 -2.07 0.81 12.23
C GLU A 46 -1.36 1.72 11.22
N LYS A 47 -0.15 1.35 10.85
CA LYS A 47 0.63 2.13 9.88
C LYS A 47 0.01 2.07 8.49
N ILE A 48 -0.48 0.89 8.09
CA ILE A 48 -1.17 0.73 6.80
C ILE A 48 -2.44 1.56 6.77
N ASN A 49 -3.23 1.52 7.86
CA ASN A 49 -4.44 2.35 7.97
C ASN A 49 -4.12 3.83 7.89
N HIS A 50 -3.04 4.26 8.53
CA HIS A 50 -2.58 5.65 8.44
C HIS A 50 -2.22 6.02 7.01
N CYS A 51 -1.54 5.14 6.31
CA CYS A 51 -1.20 5.34 4.89
C CYS A 51 -2.45 5.42 4.01
N ILE A 52 -3.47 4.60 4.30
CA ILE A 52 -4.74 4.69 3.60
C ILE A 52 -5.36 6.08 3.78
N ASP A 53 -5.32 6.60 5.00
CA ASP A 53 -5.84 7.94 5.27
C ASP A 53 -5.06 9.02 4.51
N ILE A 54 -3.74 8.91 4.47
CA ILE A 54 -2.91 9.84 3.70
C ILE A 54 -3.34 9.86 2.24
N ILE A 55 -3.50 8.68 1.64
CA ILE A 55 -3.88 8.55 0.24
C ILE A 55 -5.27 9.13 0.01
N LYS A 56 -6.24 8.76 0.84
CA LYS A 56 -7.62 9.23 0.70
C LYS A 56 -7.74 10.74 0.84
N ASN A 57 -7.00 11.32 1.78
CA ASN A 57 -7.06 12.76 2.02
C ASN A 57 -6.46 13.57 0.88
N ASN A 58 -5.62 12.95 0.06
CA ASN A 58 -4.91 13.63 -1.02
C ASN A 58 -5.30 13.16 -2.41
N SER A 59 -6.18 12.16 -2.53
CA SER A 59 -6.45 11.50 -3.80
C SER A 59 -7.60 12.10 -4.61
N SER A 60 -8.20 13.20 -4.15
CA SER A 60 -9.20 13.90 -4.96
C SER A 60 -8.63 14.36 -6.29
N ILE A 61 -7.32 14.58 -6.34
CA ILE A 61 -6.60 15.01 -7.54
C ILE A 61 -6.03 13.81 -8.30
N PHE A 62 -5.78 12.68 -7.59
CA PHE A 62 -5.12 11.49 -8.15
C PHE A 62 -5.97 10.25 -7.90
N SER A 63 -7.09 10.17 -8.63
CA SER A 63 -8.05 9.06 -8.49
C SER A 63 -7.45 7.68 -8.75
N ASN A 64 -6.30 7.61 -9.44
CA ASN A 64 -5.62 6.34 -9.71
C ASN A 64 -5.13 5.63 -8.44
N PHE A 65 -5.00 6.35 -7.32
CA PHE A 65 -4.58 5.75 -6.05
C PHE A 65 -5.75 5.19 -5.24
N ARG A 66 -6.98 5.25 -5.79
CA ARG A 66 -8.15 4.66 -5.16
C ARG A 66 -8.47 3.30 -5.78
N GLY A 67 -9.45 2.61 -5.23
CA GLY A 67 -9.86 1.31 -5.71
C GLY A 67 -8.80 0.26 -5.47
N ASN A 68 -8.49 -0.52 -6.49
CA ASN A 68 -7.58 -1.65 -6.38
C ASN A 68 -6.15 -1.24 -6.01
N ASN A 69 -5.74 -0.03 -6.37
CA ASN A 69 -4.38 0.43 -6.10
C ASN A 69 -4.20 0.96 -4.67
N LEU A 70 -5.30 1.21 -3.97
CA LEU A 70 -5.23 1.81 -2.64
C LEU A 70 -4.46 0.94 -1.65
N LEU A 71 -4.82 -0.34 -1.56
CA LEU A 71 -4.18 -1.24 -0.60
C LEU A 71 -2.71 -1.44 -0.93
N THR A 72 -2.39 -1.70 -2.20
CA THR A 72 -1.01 -1.92 -2.62
C THR A 72 -0.14 -0.70 -2.34
N THR A 73 -0.64 0.49 -2.66
CA THR A 73 0.08 1.73 -2.39
C THR A 73 0.28 1.94 -0.89
N ALA A 74 -0.78 1.70 -0.09
CA ALA A 74 -0.70 1.87 1.36
C ALA A 74 0.30 0.89 2.00
N VAL A 75 0.30 -0.37 1.56
CA VAL A 75 1.25 -1.36 2.06
C VAL A 75 2.68 -0.96 1.73
N ASN A 76 2.93 -0.52 0.51
CA ASN A 76 4.27 -0.08 0.10
C ASN A 76 4.72 1.17 0.88
N LEU A 77 3.81 2.12 1.09
CA LEU A 77 4.11 3.31 1.90
C LEU A 77 4.42 2.95 3.35
N SER A 78 3.71 1.95 3.90
CA SER A 78 3.92 1.54 5.29
C SER A 78 5.33 1.00 5.54
N MET A 79 6.01 0.56 4.49
CA MET A 79 7.39 0.07 4.58
C MET A 79 8.43 1.20 4.54
N GLN A 80 8.02 2.43 4.27
CA GLN A 80 8.92 3.58 4.22
C GLN A 80 9.13 4.17 5.60
N PRO A 81 10.32 4.74 5.89
CA PRO A 81 10.58 5.38 7.18
C PRO A 81 9.64 6.54 7.49
N ASN A 82 9.28 7.31 6.46
CA ASN A 82 8.35 8.43 6.59
C ASN A 82 7.33 8.36 5.46
N PRO A 83 6.18 7.69 5.69
CA PRO A 83 5.19 7.50 4.63
C PRO A 83 4.63 8.80 4.07
N GLU A 84 4.44 9.83 4.90
CA GLU A 84 3.89 11.10 4.45
C GLU A 84 4.84 11.79 3.46
N GLU A 85 6.12 11.82 3.79
CA GLU A 85 7.13 12.39 2.91
C GLU A 85 7.24 11.61 1.60
N SER A 86 7.25 10.28 1.70
CA SER A 86 7.32 9.42 0.51
C SER A 86 6.11 9.61 -0.38
N PHE A 87 4.91 9.74 0.19
CA PHE A 87 3.72 9.98 -0.59
C PHE A 87 3.74 11.34 -1.25
N ASN A 88 4.23 12.36 -0.54
CA ASN A 88 4.39 13.69 -1.10
C ASN A 88 5.33 13.69 -2.31
N ASP A 89 6.44 12.96 -2.21
CA ASP A 89 7.38 12.80 -3.33
C ASP A 89 6.71 12.10 -4.51
N ILE A 90 5.93 11.06 -4.26
CA ILE A 90 5.18 10.35 -5.29
C ILE A 90 4.21 11.30 -6.00
N MET A 91 3.52 12.14 -5.24
CA MET A 91 2.58 13.11 -5.79
C MET A 91 3.27 14.11 -6.71
N ILE A 92 4.44 14.59 -6.31
CA ILE A 92 5.22 15.51 -7.12
C ILE A 92 5.68 14.86 -8.42
N ILE A 93 6.20 13.64 -8.31
CA ILE A 93 6.67 12.88 -9.47
C ILE A 93 5.50 12.58 -10.42
N TYR A 94 4.38 12.14 -9.88
CA TYR A 94 3.20 11.81 -10.67
C TYR A 94 2.68 13.05 -11.41
N GLY A 95 2.64 14.20 -10.73
CA GLY A 95 2.22 15.44 -11.34
C GLY A 95 3.11 15.84 -12.52
N LYS A 96 4.41 15.70 -12.36
CA LYS A 96 5.36 15.99 -13.44
C LYS A 96 5.20 15.04 -14.62
N LEU A 97 5.05 13.74 -14.34
CA LEU A 97 4.84 12.74 -15.39
C LEU A 97 3.54 12.98 -16.14
N LYS A 98 2.48 13.31 -15.42
CA LYS A 98 1.19 13.62 -16.03
C LYS A 98 1.30 14.76 -17.00
N ASN A 99 1.97 15.84 -16.60
CA ASN A 99 2.19 16.99 -17.46
C ASN A 99 3.03 16.61 -18.69
N TYR A 100 4.06 15.80 -18.49
CA TYR A 100 4.90 15.33 -19.58
C TYR A 100 4.08 14.57 -20.62
N PHE A 101 3.27 13.62 -20.19
CA PHE A 101 2.48 12.79 -21.11
C PHE A 101 1.32 13.56 -21.75
N LEU A 102 0.75 14.56 -21.07
CA LEU A 102 -0.35 15.33 -21.62
C LEU A 102 0.14 16.39 -22.62
N ASN A 103 1.37 16.87 -22.47
CA ASN A 103 1.93 17.92 -23.31
C ASN A 103 2.75 17.40 -24.49
N ASN A 104 2.90 16.08 -24.55
CA ASN A 104 3.56 15.41 -25.65
C ASN A 104 2.56 14.51 -26.38
#